data_c00d1118fee7530518f1ae0b1e832123
#
_entry.id   c00d1118fee7530518f1ae0b1e832123
#
_cell.length_a   1.000
_cell.length_b   1.000
_cell.length_c   1.000
_cell.angle_alpha   90.00
_cell.angle_beta   90.00
_cell.angle_gamma   90.00
#
_symmetry.space_group_name_H-M   'P 1'
#
loop_
_entity.id
_entity.type
_entity.pdbx_description
1 polymer ?
#
loop_
_entity_poly.entity_id
_entity_poly.type
_entity_poly.pdbx_seq_one_letter_code
_entity_poly.pdbx_strand_id
1 'polypeptide(L)'
;MLALLLLTAWLRPCAAQSNELVMATTFSPSATVWIIDRWQKEPGSVMIRTLNRTSASLEQLLDTANAENVDLILTSSPMLLQHLQEHQKLAPFSGAPAVSQHLVPESIRSTSVAVAISGFGLLMNRSALMTRHLPAPADWDDLTDPRYQGALLMSSPSRSD
;
A
#
# COMPACT_ATOMS: atom_id res chain seq x y z
N MET A 1 37.76 -55.23 18.09
CA MET A 1 37.56 -53.79 18.23
C MET A 1 36.44 -53.35 17.28
N LEU A 2 35.25 -53.10 17.85
CA LEU A 2 34.04 -52.77 17.11
C LEU A 2 33.91 -51.26 17.10
N ALA A 3 34.06 -50.59 15.94
CA ALA A 3 33.87 -49.13 15.82
C ALA A 3 32.40 -48.82 15.60
N LEU A 4 31.75 -48.25 16.61
CA LEU A 4 30.37 -47.80 16.60
C LEU A 4 30.30 -46.40 15.95
N LEU A 5 29.89 -46.34 14.68
CA LEU A 5 29.63 -45.08 13.97
C LEU A 5 28.28 -44.51 14.42
N LEU A 6 28.31 -43.49 15.30
CA LEU A 6 27.16 -42.71 15.67
C LEU A 6 26.76 -41.76 14.52
N LEU A 7 25.74 -42.14 13.77
CA LEU A 7 25.07 -41.30 12.79
C LEU A 7 24.17 -40.33 13.55
N THR A 8 24.66 -39.12 13.88
CA THR A 8 23.82 -38.03 14.37
C THR A 8 23.03 -37.46 13.20
N ALA A 9 21.81 -37.95 13.00
CA ALA A 9 20.84 -37.32 12.11
C ALA A 9 20.51 -35.91 12.64
N TRP A 10 20.98 -34.91 11.95
CA TRP A 10 20.58 -33.53 12.17
C TRP A 10 19.12 -33.36 11.72
N LEU A 11 18.20 -33.60 12.65
CA LEU A 11 16.80 -33.16 12.50
C LEU A 11 16.81 -31.62 12.46
N ARG A 12 16.84 -31.06 11.24
CA ARG A 12 16.51 -29.66 11.07
C ARG A 12 15.06 -29.49 11.50
N PRO A 13 14.74 -28.62 12.48
CA PRO A 13 13.35 -28.31 12.75
C PRO A 13 12.78 -27.76 11.44
N CYS A 14 11.79 -28.45 10.88
CA CYS A 14 10.92 -27.90 9.86
C CYS A 14 10.23 -26.72 10.53
N ALA A 15 10.70 -25.51 10.26
CA ALA A 15 9.99 -24.30 10.67
C ALA A 15 8.59 -24.46 10.07
N ALA A 16 7.58 -24.58 10.93
CA ALA A 16 6.21 -24.56 10.51
C ALA A 16 6.03 -23.27 9.73
N GLN A 17 5.89 -23.36 8.40
CA GLN A 17 5.53 -22.20 7.58
C GLN A 17 4.24 -21.68 8.19
N SER A 18 4.30 -20.48 8.75
CA SER A 18 3.10 -19.82 9.22
C SER A 18 2.19 -19.69 8.01
N ASN A 19 1.01 -20.28 8.08
CA ASN A 19 0.02 -20.23 7.00
C ASN A 19 -0.66 -18.85 6.99
N GLU A 20 0.14 -17.81 7.19
CA GLU A 20 -0.25 -16.41 7.34
C GLU A 20 0.71 -15.53 6.54
N LEU A 21 0.14 -14.61 5.75
CA LEU A 21 0.86 -13.52 5.09
C LEU A 21 0.71 -12.22 5.89
N VAL A 22 1.80 -11.51 6.06
CA VAL A 22 1.80 -10.20 6.72
C VAL A 22 1.78 -9.10 5.66
N MET A 23 0.66 -8.37 5.58
CA MET A 23 0.48 -7.25 4.67
C MET A 23 0.66 -5.92 5.39
N ALA A 24 1.73 -5.20 5.10
CA ALA A 24 1.90 -3.83 5.55
C ALA A 24 1.17 -2.86 4.62
N THR A 25 0.42 -1.91 5.17
CA THR A 25 -0.43 -1.04 4.35
C THR A 25 -0.57 0.36 4.91
N THR A 26 -0.66 1.35 4.01
CA THR A 26 -1.00 2.74 4.32
C THR A 26 -2.51 2.99 4.24
N PHE A 27 -3.29 2.05 3.70
CA PHE A 27 -4.74 2.17 3.61
C PHE A 27 -5.41 1.96 4.97
N SER A 28 -6.55 2.60 5.16
CA SER A 28 -7.36 2.41 6.37
C SER A 28 -7.87 0.97 6.50
N PRO A 29 -8.12 0.48 7.73
CA PRO A 29 -8.71 -0.84 7.92
C PRO A 29 -10.02 -1.06 7.15
N SER A 30 -10.85 -0.01 7.03
CA SER A 30 -12.10 -0.07 6.26
C SER A 30 -11.89 -0.31 4.76
N ALA A 31 -10.78 0.18 4.20
CA ALA A 31 -10.45 -0.05 2.79
C ALA A 31 -9.88 -1.44 2.53
N THR A 32 -9.16 -2.02 3.50
CA THR A 32 -8.51 -3.32 3.34
C THR A 32 -9.42 -4.50 3.66
N VAL A 33 -10.41 -4.33 4.54
CA VAL A 33 -11.32 -5.40 4.98
C VAL A 33 -11.99 -6.11 3.80
N TRP A 34 -12.47 -5.37 2.82
CA TRP A 34 -13.15 -5.99 1.67
C TRP A 34 -12.18 -6.79 0.77
N ILE A 35 -10.94 -6.33 0.60
CA ILE A 35 -9.92 -7.05 -0.16
C ILE A 35 -9.61 -8.38 0.51
N ILE A 36 -9.42 -8.35 1.84
CA ILE A 36 -9.13 -9.53 2.65
C ILE A 36 -10.31 -10.50 2.66
N ASP A 37 -11.53 -10.00 2.87
CA ASP A 37 -12.76 -10.83 2.84
C ASP A 37 -12.95 -11.51 1.47
N ARG A 38 -12.65 -10.80 0.39
CA ARG A 38 -12.69 -11.36 -0.95
C ARG A 38 -11.63 -12.45 -1.15
N TRP A 39 -10.41 -12.19 -0.71
CA TRP A 39 -9.31 -13.14 -0.76
C TRP A 39 -9.61 -14.42 0.02
N GLN A 40 -10.14 -14.30 1.24
CA GLN A 40 -10.45 -15.44 2.10
C GLN A 40 -11.52 -16.37 1.55
N LYS A 41 -12.31 -15.91 0.57
CA LYS A 41 -13.30 -16.74 -0.13
C LYS A 41 -12.71 -17.58 -1.28
N GLU A 42 -11.46 -17.30 -1.66
CA GLU A 42 -10.79 -18.07 -2.71
C GLU A 42 -10.27 -19.42 -2.15
N PRO A 43 -10.44 -20.52 -2.90
CA PRO A 43 -9.93 -21.83 -2.47
C PRO A 43 -8.41 -21.80 -2.27
N GLY A 44 -7.93 -22.31 -1.15
CA GLY A 44 -6.49 -22.36 -0.82
C GLY A 44 -5.92 -21.01 -0.34
N SER A 45 -6.77 -20.01 -0.06
CA SER A 45 -6.32 -18.75 0.51
C SER A 45 -5.64 -18.94 1.86
N VAL A 46 -4.57 -18.20 2.09
CA VAL A 46 -3.89 -18.09 3.37
C VAL A 46 -4.45 -16.91 4.16
N MET A 47 -4.33 -16.95 5.48
CA MET A 47 -4.73 -15.83 6.34
C MET A 47 -3.84 -14.60 6.03
N ILE A 48 -4.43 -13.41 5.98
CA ILE A 48 -3.70 -12.15 5.85
C ILE A 48 -3.82 -11.37 7.16
N ARG A 49 -2.68 -11.07 7.77
CA ARG A 49 -2.57 -10.15 8.89
C ARG A 49 -2.11 -8.78 8.40
N THR A 50 -2.82 -7.74 8.79
CA THR A 50 -2.50 -6.37 8.35
C THR A 50 -1.72 -5.60 9.40
N LEU A 51 -0.72 -4.82 8.93
CA LEU A 51 0.00 -3.83 9.70
C LEU A 51 -0.29 -2.45 9.10
N ASN A 52 -1.23 -1.71 9.69
CA ASN A 52 -1.55 -0.37 9.24
C ASN A 52 -0.54 0.65 9.78
N ARG A 53 0.04 1.44 8.89
CA ARG A 53 1.03 2.47 9.22
C ARG A 53 0.90 3.65 8.25
N THR A 54 1.41 4.81 8.63
CA THR A 54 1.66 5.91 7.69
C THR A 54 2.85 5.57 6.78
N SER A 55 2.97 6.21 5.63
CA SER A 55 4.08 5.97 4.69
C SER A 55 5.44 6.11 5.36
N ALA A 56 5.66 7.17 6.15
CA ALA A 56 6.91 7.37 6.87
C ALA A 56 7.19 6.29 7.94
N SER A 57 6.16 5.86 8.70
CA SER A 57 6.30 4.78 9.66
C SER A 57 6.55 3.43 8.99
N LEU A 58 6.00 3.22 7.80
CA LEU A 58 6.19 1.99 7.04
C LEU A 58 7.62 1.93 6.48
N GLU A 59 8.11 3.04 5.93
CA GLU A 59 9.49 3.16 5.48
C GLU A 59 10.47 2.83 6.61
N GLN A 60 10.30 3.46 7.76
CA GLN A 60 11.13 3.20 8.95
C GLN A 60 11.05 1.73 9.42
N LEU A 61 9.86 1.11 9.40
CA LEU A 61 9.71 -0.30 9.74
C LEU A 61 10.48 -1.21 8.78
N LEU A 62 10.39 -0.93 7.47
CA LEU A 62 11.01 -1.74 6.43
C LEU A 62 12.52 -1.58 6.34
N ASP A 63 13.07 -0.48 6.87
CA ASP A 63 14.51 -0.25 6.98
C ASP A 63 15.13 -0.93 8.22
N THR A 64 14.31 -1.40 9.14
CA THR A 64 14.78 -2.09 10.35
C THR A 64 14.84 -3.61 10.16
N ALA A 65 15.47 -4.30 11.11
CA ALA A 65 15.52 -5.77 11.14
C ALA A 65 14.13 -6.44 11.22
N ASN A 66 13.09 -5.70 11.62
CA ASN A 66 11.72 -6.20 11.68
C ASN A 66 11.05 -6.29 10.30
N ALA A 67 11.71 -5.81 9.23
CA ALA A 67 11.24 -5.95 7.85
C ALA A 67 11.09 -7.41 7.41
N GLU A 68 11.81 -8.34 8.03
CA GLU A 68 11.76 -9.77 7.73
C GLU A 68 10.37 -10.41 7.93
N ASN A 69 9.46 -9.70 8.62
CA ASN A 69 8.10 -10.19 8.89
C ASN A 69 7.03 -9.59 7.97
N VAL A 70 7.40 -8.88 6.91
CA VAL A 70 6.46 -8.30 5.94
C VAL A 70 6.60 -9.03 4.61
N ASP A 71 5.51 -9.68 4.18
CA ASP A 71 5.44 -10.46 2.94
C ASP A 71 4.87 -9.65 1.78
N LEU A 72 3.99 -8.68 2.07
CA LEU A 72 3.27 -7.89 1.09
C LEU A 72 3.14 -6.43 1.51
N ILE A 73 3.25 -5.52 0.55
CA ILE A 73 3.06 -4.08 0.79
C ILE A 73 1.91 -3.59 -0.09
N LEU A 74 0.90 -2.96 0.52
CA LEU A 74 -0.20 -2.29 -0.15
C LEU A 74 -0.16 -0.80 0.21
N THR A 75 0.22 0.05 -0.75
CA THR A 75 0.42 1.48 -0.51
C THR A 75 -0.09 2.33 -1.67
N SER A 76 -0.47 3.57 -1.37
CA SER A 76 -0.76 4.62 -2.35
C SER A 76 0.48 5.44 -2.73
N SER A 77 1.65 5.19 -2.12
CA SER A 77 2.89 5.93 -2.35
C SER A 77 3.82 5.22 -3.33
N PRO A 78 3.91 5.64 -4.60
CA PRO A 78 4.91 5.12 -5.53
C PRO A 78 6.35 5.42 -5.07
N MET A 79 6.56 6.52 -4.35
CA MET A 79 7.88 6.92 -3.84
C MET A 79 8.41 5.92 -2.82
N LEU A 80 7.55 5.41 -1.92
CA LEU A 80 7.93 4.34 -1.00
C LEU A 80 8.39 3.09 -1.76
N LEU A 81 7.65 2.68 -2.79
CA LEU A 81 8.01 1.52 -3.58
C LEU A 81 9.31 1.72 -4.37
N GLN A 82 9.57 2.94 -4.89
CA GLN A 82 10.83 3.27 -5.54
C GLN A 82 12.00 3.19 -4.56
N HIS A 83 11.87 3.78 -3.37
CA HIS A 83 12.87 3.68 -2.31
C HIS A 83 13.20 2.22 -1.97
N LEU A 84 12.19 1.38 -1.76
CA LEU A 84 12.37 -0.03 -1.46
C LEU A 84 13.01 -0.81 -2.62
N GLN A 85 12.70 -0.44 -3.86
CA GLN A 85 13.31 -1.03 -5.05
C GLN A 85 14.81 -0.68 -5.15
N GLU A 86 15.16 0.57 -4.92
CA GLU A 86 16.56 1.04 -4.91
C GLU A 86 17.40 0.32 -3.85
N HIS A 87 16.78 -0.03 -2.72
CA HIS A 87 17.42 -0.78 -1.62
C HIS A 87 17.27 -2.31 -1.75
N GLN A 88 16.80 -2.80 -2.90
CA GLN A 88 16.64 -4.23 -3.20
C GLN A 88 15.76 -4.99 -2.19
N LYS A 89 14.76 -4.32 -1.62
CA LYS A 89 13.82 -4.87 -0.64
C LYS A 89 12.60 -5.54 -1.28
N LEU A 90 12.39 -5.37 -2.58
CA LEU A 90 11.24 -5.92 -3.31
C LEU A 90 11.66 -7.12 -4.17
N ALA A 91 10.89 -8.19 -4.09
CA ALA A 91 11.05 -9.35 -4.96
C ALA A 91 10.36 -9.12 -6.32
N PRO A 92 10.86 -9.72 -7.41
CA PRO A 92 10.18 -9.65 -8.70
C PRO A 92 8.76 -10.19 -8.62
N PHE A 93 7.81 -9.47 -9.25
CA PHE A 93 6.41 -9.86 -9.32
C PHE A 93 6.10 -10.38 -10.73
N SER A 94 5.60 -11.62 -10.82
CA SER A 94 5.20 -12.26 -12.08
C SER A 94 3.67 -12.38 -12.16
N GLY A 95 3.10 -12.25 -13.36
CA GLY A 95 1.66 -12.44 -13.59
C GLY A 95 0.81 -11.18 -13.41
N ALA A 96 1.42 -9.98 -13.38
CA ALA A 96 0.68 -8.73 -13.37
C ALA A 96 -0.19 -8.58 -14.64
N PRO A 97 -1.49 -8.20 -14.52
CA PRO A 97 -2.32 -7.89 -15.67
C PRO A 97 -1.69 -6.79 -16.54
N ALA A 98 -1.79 -6.91 -17.87
CA ALA A 98 -1.22 -5.94 -18.80
C ALA A 98 -1.70 -4.50 -18.54
N VAL A 99 -2.95 -4.32 -18.17
CA VAL A 99 -3.56 -3.03 -17.82
C VAL A 99 -2.87 -2.36 -16.64
N SER A 100 -2.44 -3.12 -15.64
CA SER A 100 -1.78 -2.56 -14.47
C SER A 100 -0.36 -2.05 -14.76
N GLN A 101 0.30 -2.60 -15.77
CA GLN A 101 1.67 -2.21 -16.11
C GLN A 101 1.78 -0.76 -16.59
N HIS A 102 0.73 -0.24 -17.25
CA HIS A 102 0.70 1.16 -17.70
C HIS A 102 0.46 2.16 -16.57
N LEU A 103 -0.05 1.68 -15.43
CA LEU A 103 -0.37 2.50 -14.26
C LEU A 103 0.77 2.56 -13.25
N VAL A 104 1.79 1.73 -13.43
CA VAL A 104 2.95 1.65 -12.53
C VAL A 104 4.15 2.34 -13.17
N PRO A 105 4.87 3.22 -12.45
CA PRO A 105 6.13 3.79 -12.93
C PRO A 105 7.09 2.71 -13.42
N GLU A 106 7.83 3.01 -14.49
CA GLU A 106 8.73 2.03 -15.13
C GLU A 106 9.77 1.47 -14.16
N SER A 107 10.28 2.30 -13.27
CA SER A 107 11.30 1.96 -12.27
C SER A 107 10.91 0.84 -11.32
N ILE A 108 9.61 0.65 -11.05
CA ILE A 108 9.09 -0.35 -10.10
C ILE A 108 8.19 -1.40 -10.76
N ARG A 109 8.05 -1.38 -12.08
CA ARG A 109 7.11 -2.24 -12.82
C ARG A 109 7.39 -3.73 -12.68
N SER A 110 8.65 -4.11 -12.48
CA SER A 110 9.05 -5.51 -12.31
C SER A 110 8.72 -6.10 -10.93
N THR A 111 8.47 -5.24 -9.94
CA THR A 111 8.29 -5.64 -8.53
C THR A 111 6.95 -5.20 -7.95
N SER A 112 6.14 -4.48 -8.74
CA SER A 112 4.90 -3.90 -8.25
C SER A 112 3.78 -4.01 -9.27
N VAL A 113 2.54 -4.02 -8.76
CA VAL A 113 1.32 -4.07 -9.57
C VAL A 113 0.31 -3.03 -9.08
N ALA A 114 -0.33 -2.31 -10.00
CA ALA A 114 -1.43 -1.43 -9.64
C ALA A 114 -2.71 -2.25 -9.43
N VAL A 115 -3.30 -2.14 -8.24
CA VAL A 115 -4.53 -2.85 -7.85
C VAL A 115 -5.74 -1.92 -7.81
N ALA A 116 -5.51 -0.60 -7.77
CA ALA A 116 -6.55 0.41 -7.77
C ALA A 116 -6.01 1.74 -8.32
N ILE A 117 -6.91 2.60 -8.75
CA ILE A 117 -6.63 3.98 -9.13
C ILE A 117 -7.41 4.86 -8.17
N SER A 118 -6.75 5.87 -7.60
CA SER A 118 -7.39 6.95 -6.87
C SER A 118 -7.15 8.27 -7.57
N GLY A 119 -8.05 9.22 -7.35
CA GLY A 119 -7.93 10.57 -7.92
C GLY A 119 -8.34 11.62 -6.90
N PHE A 120 -7.82 12.81 -7.07
CA PHE A 120 -8.27 13.99 -6.35
C PHE A 120 -9.38 14.67 -7.13
N GLY A 121 -10.37 15.20 -6.42
CA GLY A 121 -11.49 15.92 -7.02
C GLY A 121 -11.95 17.06 -6.13
N LEU A 122 -12.73 17.95 -6.72
CA LEU A 122 -13.35 19.07 -6.01
C LEU A 122 -14.70 18.62 -5.45
N LEU A 123 -14.86 18.69 -4.13
CA LEU A 123 -16.13 18.50 -3.46
C LEU A 123 -16.76 19.85 -3.21
N MET A 124 -17.95 20.08 -3.76
CA MET A 124 -18.63 21.37 -3.68
C MET A 124 -19.82 21.32 -2.71
N ASN A 125 -19.85 22.24 -1.74
CA ASN A 125 -21.04 22.50 -0.96
C ASN A 125 -21.95 23.50 -1.69
N ARG A 126 -22.96 23.02 -2.39
CA ARG A 126 -23.88 23.84 -3.21
C ARG A 126 -24.58 24.92 -2.40
N SER A 127 -25.02 24.62 -1.17
CA SER A 127 -25.69 25.61 -0.32
C SER A 127 -24.74 26.75 0.05
N ALA A 128 -23.48 26.43 0.39
CA ALA A 128 -22.49 27.46 0.70
C ALA A 128 -22.16 28.35 -0.53
N LEU A 129 -22.04 27.76 -1.73
CA LEU A 129 -21.84 28.49 -2.96
C LEU A 129 -23.00 29.46 -3.24
N MET A 130 -24.25 28.99 -3.10
CA MET A 130 -25.44 29.82 -3.30
C MET A 130 -25.49 30.98 -2.30
N THR A 131 -25.28 30.71 -0.99
CA THR A 131 -25.29 31.73 0.06
C THR A 131 -24.24 32.81 -0.15
N ARG A 132 -23.09 32.44 -0.70
CA ARG A 132 -21.96 33.36 -0.97
C ARG A 132 -21.99 33.96 -2.37
N HIS A 133 -22.99 33.64 -3.19
CA HIS A 133 -23.10 34.02 -4.59
C HIS A 133 -21.86 33.65 -5.42
N LEU A 134 -21.25 32.49 -5.13
CA LEU A 134 -20.10 31.98 -5.83
C LEU A 134 -20.53 31.05 -6.96
N PRO A 135 -19.94 31.12 -8.15
CA PRO A 135 -20.15 30.13 -9.20
C PRO A 135 -19.59 28.77 -8.76
N ALA A 136 -20.06 27.68 -9.34
CA ALA A 136 -19.44 26.37 -9.15
C ALA A 136 -18.12 26.34 -9.96
N PRO A 137 -16.97 25.98 -9.34
CA PRO A 137 -15.73 25.82 -10.07
C PRO A 137 -15.86 24.63 -11.03
N ALA A 138 -15.42 24.77 -12.25
CA ALA A 138 -15.38 23.69 -13.25
C ALA A 138 -14.02 22.98 -13.27
N ASP A 139 -12.95 23.68 -12.89
CA ASP A 139 -11.59 23.17 -12.89
C ASP A 139 -10.83 23.67 -11.64
N TRP A 140 -9.64 23.10 -11.44
CA TRP A 140 -8.71 23.49 -10.36
C TRP A 140 -8.23 24.93 -10.51
N ASP A 141 -8.05 25.40 -11.74
CA ASP A 141 -7.61 26.77 -12.03
C ASP A 141 -8.63 27.81 -11.58
N ASP A 142 -9.92 27.49 -11.60
CA ASP A 142 -10.99 28.37 -11.13
C ASP A 142 -10.83 28.70 -9.64
N LEU A 143 -10.19 27.82 -8.85
CA LEU A 143 -9.97 28.04 -7.42
C LEU A 143 -8.98 29.17 -7.13
N THR A 144 -8.24 29.63 -8.12
CA THR A 144 -7.34 30.80 -8.00
C THR A 144 -8.08 32.14 -8.03
N ASP A 145 -9.37 32.13 -8.40
CA ASP A 145 -10.19 33.33 -8.40
C ASP A 145 -10.33 33.89 -6.97
N PRO A 146 -10.00 35.17 -6.74
CA PRO A 146 -10.09 35.81 -5.42
C PRO A 146 -11.46 35.67 -4.72
N ARG A 147 -12.53 35.45 -5.48
CA ARG A 147 -13.87 35.22 -4.93
C ARG A 147 -13.96 34.01 -4.03
N TYR A 148 -13.09 32.99 -4.22
CA TYR A 148 -13.06 31.81 -3.37
C TYR A 148 -12.17 31.97 -2.12
N GLN A 149 -11.57 33.13 -1.91
CA GLN A 149 -10.75 33.37 -0.73
C GLN A 149 -11.55 33.11 0.57
N GLY A 150 -11.03 32.25 1.44
CA GLY A 150 -11.72 31.84 2.67
C GLY A 150 -12.94 30.93 2.45
N ALA A 151 -13.14 30.42 1.22
CA ALA A 151 -14.18 29.44 0.89
C ALA A 151 -13.63 28.04 0.60
N LEU A 152 -12.30 27.88 0.53
CA LEU A 152 -11.63 26.64 0.26
C LEU A 152 -11.26 25.92 1.55
N LEU A 153 -11.51 24.61 1.59
CA LEU A 153 -11.07 23.72 2.64
C LEU A 153 -10.23 22.60 2.03
N MET A 154 -9.08 22.37 2.60
CA MET A 154 -8.16 21.30 2.18
C MET A 154 -7.57 20.63 3.42
N SER A 155 -7.35 19.32 3.36
CA SER A 155 -6.57 18.63 4.38
C SER A 155 -5.13 19.13 4.37
N SER A 156 -4.51 19.18 5.54
CA SER A 156 -3.10 19.57 5.63
C SER A 156 -2.23 18.50 4.93
N PRO A 157 -1.34 18.89 3.99
CA PRO A 157 -0.44 17.92 3.35
C PRO A 157 0.45 17.15 4.32
N SER A 158 0.68 17.70 5.53
CA SER A 158 1.45 17.02 6.58
C SER A 158 0.66 15.99 7.38
N ARG A 159 -0.65 15.86 7.13
CA ARG A 159 -1.56 14.96 7.85
C ARG A 159 -2.33 14.00 6.95
N SER A 160 -2.21 14.13 5.64
CA SER A 160 -2.84 13.26 4.65
C SER A 160 -1.76 12.45 3.94
N ASP A 161 -1.91 11.14 3.96
CA ASP A 161 -1.20 10.24 3.07
C ASP A 161 -1.87 10.22 1.69
#